data_e5045887703c0f5cf9c0c4a94c6159a4
#
_entry.id   e5045887703c0f5cf9c0c4a94c6159a4
#
_cell.length_a   1.000
_cell.length_b   1.000
_cell.length_c   1.000
_cell.angle_alpha   90.00
_cell.angle_beta   90.00
_cell.angle_gamma   90.00
#
_symmetry.space_group_name_H-M   'P 1'
#
loop_
_entity.id
_entity.type
_entity.pdbx_description
1 polymer ?
#
loop_
_entity_poly.entity_id
_entity_poly.type
_entity_poly.pdbx_seq_one_letter_code
_entity_poly.pdbx_strand_id
1 'polypeptide(L)'
;MARYQPVHGATFLTLLQMRQTLLFLPCFLICLFARAADTPPNIVMIISDDHLWSDYGFMGHPHIKTPSLDKLAGESLTFRRGYVPSSLCCPSLASIITGLYPHQHRVTSNDPPIPAGMKPGAFHSSPLFEEGREVMSKHLESAGTLPQRLSAKGYLSLQTGKWWLKHFSRGGFTHGMTKGGRHGDSGLDIGRKTMQPIYDFIGEATQQQKPFLVWYAPMMPHDPHTPPKRLLDKYIDKAPSLPVAKYWAMVEWFDETCGALLKHLDEKGLRENTIVVYVSDNGWITNPKTGRYAEKSKQSQYDGGLRSPIMLRWPAKVQPRMSDELATSLDFAPTLLKAAGLEPTKEMPGLNLLDGTAISARKTIYGECFTHNFVDLNVPASSLKWRWMVDGYTKLIVPNKANQPDDSVELYDLKADPSEEKNLAADQAAKVTEMTAKLDAWWKP
;
A
#
# COMPACT_ATOMS: atom_id res chain seq x y z
N MET A 1 -80.85 -0.26 -60.44
CA MET A 1 -79.76 -0.93 -61.19
C MET A 1 -78.54 -0.95 -60.37
N ALA A 2 -78.13 -2.17 -60.09
CA ALA A 2 -77.03 -2.48 -59.23
C ALA A 2 -75.66 -2.18 -59.83
N ARG A 3 -74.66 -1.96 -59.03
CA ARG A 3 -73.31 -2.52 -59.22
C ARG A 3 -72.51 -2.56 -57.91
N TYR A 4 -72.15 -3.80 -57.55
CA TYR A 4 -71.16 -4.18 -56.53
C TYR A 4 -69.75 -3.72 -56.88
N GLN A 5 -68.99 -3.40 -55.89
CA GLN A 5 -67.49 -3.51 -55.92
C GLN A 5 -66.97 -4.11 -54.63
N PRO A 6 -65.96 -5.00 -54.71
CA PRO A 6 -65.51 -5.81 -53.62
C PRO A 6 -64.40 -5.13 -52.85
N VAL A 7 -64.38 -5.39 -51.54
CA VAL A 7 -63.33 -5.04 -50.60
C VAL A 7 -62.20 -6.09 -50.70
N HIS A 8 -60.99 -5.67 -51.00
CA HIS A 8 -59.77 -6.49 -50.86
C HIS A 8 -58.85 -5.88 -49.83
N GLY A 9 -58.61 -6.54 -48.81
CA GLY A 9 -57.50 -7.22 -48.24
C GLY A 9 -56.19 -6.41 -48.19
N ALA A 10 -55.92 -5.67 -47.04
CA ALA A 10 -54.65 -5.21 -46.72
C ALA A 10 -54.52 -5.12 -45.16
N THR A 11 -54.48 -6.28 -44.50
CA THR A 11 -54.26 -6.26 -43.01
C THR A 11 -53.46 -7.43 -42.44
N PHE A 12 -52.72 -8.16 -43.27
CA PHE A 12 -51.96 -9.35 -42.77
C PHE A 12 -50.42 -9.24 -42.87
N LEU A 13 -49.85 -8.24 -43.54
CA LEU A 13 -48.39 -8.11 -43.66
C LEU A 13 -47.73 -7.24 -42.58
N THR A 14 -48.44 -6.39 -41.85
CA THR A 14 -47.87 -5.46 -40.88
C THR A 14 -47.61 -6.07 -39.48
N LEU A 15 -48.26 -7.19 -39.16
CA LEU A 15 -48.08 -7.84 -37.86
C LEU A 15 -46.91 -8.85 -37.80
N LEU A 16 -46.42 -9.32 -38.95
CA LEU A 16 -45.26 -10.23 -38.99
C LEU A 16 -43.91 -9.51 -38.93
N GLN A 17 -43.83 -8.26 -39.39
CA GLN A 17 -42.56 -7.48 -39.33
C GLN A 17 -42.31 -6.87 -37.97
N MET A 18 -43.35 -6.60 -37.15
CA MET A 18 -43.14 -6.09 -35.78
C MET A 18 -42.71 -7.19 -34.76
N ARG A 19 -42.98 -8.47 -35.06
CA ARG A 19 -42.55 -9.58 -34.19
C ARG A 19 -41.06 -9.96 -34.34
N GLN A 20 -40.43 -9.68 -35.46
CA GLN A 20 -39.02 -9.99 -35.67
C GLN A 20 -38.08 -8.93 -35.09
N THR A 21 -38.51 -7.67 -34.93
CA THR A 21 -37.69 -6.60 -34.38
C THR A 21 -37.60 -6.59 -32.83
N LEU A 22 -38.57 -7.19 -32.14
CA LEU A 22 -38.61 -7.26 -30.69
C LEU A 22 -37.82 -8.44 -30.08
N LEU A 23 -37.48 -9.46 -30.89
CA LEU A 23 -36.72 -10.62 -30.43
C LEU A 23 -35.20 -10.45 -30.50
N PHE A 24 -34.69 -9.42 -31.18
CA PHE A 24 -33.25 -9.15 -31.28
C PHE A 24 -32.72 -8.16 -30.24
N LEU A 25 -33.57 -7.35 -29.58
CA LEU A 25 -33.14 -6.35 -28.61
C LEU A 25 -32.66 -6.93 -27.28
N PRO A 26 -33.23 -7.99 -26.68
CA PRO A 26 -32.76 -8.53 -25.42
C PRO A 26 -31.44 -9.30 -25.53
N CYS A 27 -31.08 -9.87 -26.68
CA CYS A 27 -29.80 -10.57 -26.83
C CYS A 27 -28.60 -9.65 -26.91
N PHE A 28 -28.75 -8.42 -27.45
CA PHE A 28 -27.64 -7.49 -27.55
C PHE A 28 -27.29 -6.81 -26.18
N LEU A 29 -28.31 -6.64 -25.32
CA LEU A 29 -28.09 -6.09 -23.97
C LEU A 29 -27.44 -7.11 -23.01
N ILE A 30 -27.73 -8.39 -23.17
CA ILE A 30 -27.18 -9.48 -22.34
C ILE A 30 -25.69 -9.70 -22.67
N CYS A 31 -25.29 -9.58 -23.93
CA CYS A 31 -23.88 -9.72 -24.33
C CYS A 31 -22.96 -8.60 -23.81
N LEU A 32 -23.49 -7.38 -23.57
CA LEU A 32 -22.71 -6.26 -23.03
C LEU A 32 -22.45 -6.38 -21.52
N PHE A 33 -23.35 -7.02 -20.77
CA PHE A 33 -23.18 -7.27 -19.34
C PHE A 33 -22.30 -8.49 -19.05
N ALA A 34 -22.31 -9.52 -19.90
CA ALA A 34 -21.48 -10.72 -19.73
C ALA A 34 -19.98 -10.45 -19.94
N ARG A 35 -19.61 -9.42 -20.73
CA ARG A 35 -18.21 -9.11 -21.04
C ARG A 35 -17.50 -8.33 -19.94
N ALA A 36 -18.22 -7.69 -19.02
CA ALA A 36 -17.64 -6.95 -17.89
C ALA A 36 -17.22 -7.87 -16.74
N ALA A 37 -17.71 -9.10 -16.68
CA ALA A 37 -17.43 -10.04 -15.59
C ALA A 37 -16.11 -10.83 -15.77
N ASP A 38 -15.57 -10.89 -16.98
CA ASP A 38 -14.39 -11.72 -17.32
C ASP A 38 -13.09 -10.92 -17.53
N THR A 39 -13.13 -9.59 -17.54
CA THR A 39 -11.91 -8.79 -17.67
C THR A 39 -11.21 -8.65 -16.31
N PRO A 40 -9.92 -9.00 -16.21
CA PRO A 40 -9.16 -8.76 -14.98
C PRO A 40 -9.25 -7.30 -14.53
N PRO A 41 -9.39 -7.02 -13.22
CA PRO A 41 -9.54 -5.66 -12.74
C PRO A 41 -8.24 -4.86 -12.94
N ASN A 42 -8.34 -3.56 -13.18
CA ASN A 42 -7.22 -2.65 -13.04
C ASN A 42 -6.84 -2.54 -11.56
N ILE A 43 -5.60 -2.20 -11.30
CA ILE A 43 -5.06 -2.08 -9.94
C ILE A 43 -4.37 -0.73 -9.78
N VAL A 44 -4.72 -0.01 -8.73
CA VAL A 44 -4.02 1.21 -8.30
C VAL A 44 -3.60 1.03 -6.86
N MET A 45 -2.30 1.07 -6.62
CA MET A 45 -1.72 1.03 -5.27
C MET A 45 -1.31 2.45 -4.88
N ILE A 46 -2.00 3.03 -3.91
CA ILE A 46 -1.67 4.34 -3.33
C ILE A 46 -0.87 4.08 -2.05
N ILE A 47 0.37 4.53 -2.04
CA ILE A 47 1.29 4.30 -0.92
C ILE A 47 1.78 5.65 -0.42
N SER A 48 1.34 6.05 0.77
CA SER A 48 1.91 7.21 1.45
C SER A 48 3.26 6.85 2.09
N ASP A 49 4.05 7.85 2.38
CA ASP A 49 5.43 7.74 2.84
C ASP A 49 5.61 8.57 4.11
N ASP A 50 5.95 7.92 5.22
CA ASP A 50 6.08 8.59 6.53
C ASP A 50 4.75 9.23 7.00
N HIS A 51 3.68 8.43 7.14
CA HIS A 51 2.36 8.93 7.50
C HIS A 51 1.81 8.20 8.74
N LEU A 52 1.57 8.96 9.81
CA LEU A 52 1.07 8.40 11.07
C LEU A 52 -0.36 7.85 10.91
N TRP A 53 -0.63 6.71 11.52
CA TRP A 53 -1.92 6.02 11.44
C TRP A 53 -3.12 6.84 11.91
N SER A 54 -2.93 7.84 12.77
CA SER A 54 -3.98 8.72 13.31
C SER A 54 -4.17 10.02 12.51
N ASP A 55 -3.30 10.33 11.55
CA ASP A 55 -3.26 11.63 10.88
C ASP A 55 -4.19 11.71 9.66
N TYR A 56 -5.41 11.23 9.83
CA TYR A 56 -6.49 11.25 8.85
C TYR A 56 -7.80 11.76 9.47
N GLY A 57 -8.64 12.42 8.67
CA GLY A 57 -9.97 12.86 9.13
C GLY A 57 -10.84 11.70 9.59
N PHE A 58 -10.90 10.60 8.83
CA PHE A 58 -11.69 9.39 9.21
C PHE A 58 -11.13 8.64 10.44
N MET A 59 -9.88 8.89 10.83
CA MET A 59 -9.30 8.39 12.07
C MET A 59 -9.49 9.35 13.26
N GLY A 60 -10.10 10.52 13.02
CA GLY A 60 -10.48 11.47 14.06
C GLY A 60 -9.44 12.57 14.33
N HIS A 61 -8.46 12.82 13.44
CA HIS A 61 -7.51 13.91 13.67
C HIS A 61 -8.23 15.27 13.68
N PRO A 62 -8.04 16.11 14.71
CA PRO A 62 -8.86 17.31 14.89
C PRO A 62 -8.57 18.42 13.87
N HIS A 63 -7.39 18.47 13.31
CA HIS A 63 -6.93 19.59 12.47
C HIS A 63 -6.63 19.20 11.02
N ILE A 64 -5.95 18.06 10.80
CA ILE A 64 -5.58 17.60 9.46
C ILE A 64 -6.84 17.32 8.64
N LYS A 65 -6.82 17.71 7.38
CA LYS A 65 -7.92 17.52 6.43
C LYS A 65 -7.49 16.56 5.32
N THR A 66 -8.20 15.44 5.22
CA THR A 66 -7.96 14.40 4.22
C THR A 66 -9.26 14.00 3.50
N PRO A 67 -10.01 14.97 2.91
CA PRO A 67 -11.34 14.69 2.38
C PRO A 67 -11.37 13.62 1.29
N SER A 68 -10.30 13.50 0.49
CA SER A 68 -10.20 12.50 -0.58
C SER A 68 -9.95 11.10 -0.01
N LEU A 69 -9.06 10.97 0.97
CA LEU A 69 -8.78 9.72 1.68
C LEU A 69 -9.94 9.34 2.61
N ASP A 70 -10.63 10.31 3.23
CA ASP A 70 -11.83 10.07 4.02
C ASP A 70 -12.95 9.48 3.14
N LYS A 71 -13.13 10.04 1.94
CA LYS A 71 -14.06 9.49 0.94
C LYS A 71 -13.64 8.09 0.51
N LEU A 72 -12.36 7.88 0.19
CA LEU A 72 -11.84 6.56 -0.18
C LEU A 72 -12.09 5.54 0.94
N ALA A 73 -11.82 5.91 2.20
CA ALA A 73 -12.07 5.07 3.36
C ALA A 73 -13.56 4.69 3.50
N GLY A 74 -14.47 5.66 3.29
CA GLY A 74 -15.91 5.43 3.31
C GLY A 74 -16.44 4.57 2.15
N GLU A 75 -15.70 4.48 1.05
CA GLU A 75 -16.02 3.69 -0.14
C GLU A 75 -15.27 2.33 -0.18
N SER A 76 -14.50 2.00 0.86
CA SER A 76 -13.60 0.84 0.92
C SER A 76 -13.98 -0.13 2.02
N LEU A 77 -13.49 -1.36 1.92
CA LEU A 77 -13.19 -2.18 3.07
C LEU A 77 -11.96 -1.59 3.73
N THR A 78 -12.15 -0.93 4.88
CA THR A 78 -11.12 -0.17 5.58
C THR A 78 -10.79 -0.79 6.92
N PHE A 79 -9.54 -1.23 7.09
CA PHE A 79 -9.01 -1.78 8.33
C PHE A 79 -8.29 -0.68 9.10
N ARG A 80 -8.87 -0.25 10.24
CA ARG A 80 -8.25 0.76 11.13
C ARG A 80 -7.05 0.20 11.90
N ARG A 81 -6.94 -1.11 11.98
CA ARG A 81 -5.83 -1.86 12.60
C ARG A 81 -5.03 -2.60 11.53
N GLY A 82 -4.65 -1.86 10.50
CA GLY A 82 -3.68 -2.29 9.50
C GLY A 82 -2.25 -2.10 10.00
N TYR A 83 -1.32 -2.92 9.52
CA TYR A 83 0.09 -2.88 9.91
C TYR A 83 0.99 -3.12 8.71
N VAL A 84 2.17 -2.50 8.73
CA VAL A 84 3.29 -2.89 7.88
C VAL A 84 4.27 -3.75 8.67
N PRO A 85 4.94 -4.73 8.06
CA PRO A 85 5.79 -5.65 8.81
C PRO A 85 7.06 -4.99 9.37
N SER A 86 7.47 -3.85 8.79
CA SER A 86 8.66 -3.11 9.21
C SER A 86 8.45 -1.60 9.13
N SER A 87 8.97 -0.86 10.11
CA SER A 87 8.86 0.60 10.22
C SER A 87 9.93 1.36 9.41
N LEU A 88 10.41 0.77 8.32
CA LEU A 88 11.46 1.33 7.48
C LEU A 88 11.07 1.20 6.00
N CYS A 89 11.30 2.26 5.24
CA CYS A 89 10.81 2.44 3.87
C CYS A 89 11.11 1.27 2.92
N CYS A 90 12.39 0.98 2.66
CA CYS A 90 12.77 -0.01 1.65
C CYS A 90 12.27 -1.42 1.98
N PRO A 91 12.44 -1.95 3.21
CA PRO A 91 11.87 -3.23 3.61
C PRO A 91 10.35 -3.29 3.48
N SER A 92 9.65 -2.23 3.91
CA SER A 92 8.19 -2.17 3.84
C SER A 92 7.69 -2.14 2.40
N LEU A 93 8.29 -1.31 1.53
CA LEU A 93 7.94 -1.27 0.09
C LEU A 93 8.21 -2.62 -0.60
N ALA A 94 9.33 -3.29 -0.25
CA ALA A 94 9.62 -4.63 -0.74
C ALA A 94 8.58 -5.65 -0.26
N SER A 95 8.13 -5.55 1.00
CA SER A 95 7.05 -6.39 1.53
C SER A 95 5.72 -6.15 0.82
N ILE A 96 5.34 -4.89 0.56
CA ILE A 96 4.10 -4.53 -0.14
C ILE A 96 4.08 -5.14 -1.56
N ILE A 97 5.20 -5.09 -2.29
CA ILE A 97 5.24 -5.53 -3.69
C ILE A 97 5.46 -7.03 -3.87
N THR A 98 6.01 -7.72 -2.84
CA THR A 98 6.28 -9.17 -2.89
C THR A 98 5.24 -10.00 -2.13
N GLY A 99 4.57 -9.43 -1.12
CA GLY A 99 3.74 -10.16 -0.16
C GLY A 99 4.53 -11.00 0.84
N LEU A 100 5.83 -10.73 1.02
CA LEU A 100 6.74 -11.49 1.87
C LEU A 100 7.25 -10.62 3.03
N TYR A 101 7.64 -11.26 4.14
CA TYR A 101 8.33 -10.57 5.23
C TYR A 101 9.76 -10.15 4.81
N PRO A 102 10.34 -9.11 5.45
CA PRO A 102 11.71 -8.67 5.15
C PRO A 102 12.77 -9.79 5.25
N HIS A 103 12.69 -10.68 6.24
CA HIS A 103 13.61 -11.82 6.32
C HIS A 103 13.46 -12.81 5.14
N GLN A 104 12.27 -12.91 4.54
CA GLN A 104 12.00 -13.79 3.40
C GLN A 104 12.51 -13.18 2.09
N HIS A 105 12.16 -11.92 1.78
CA HIS A 105 12.65 -11.25 0.56
C HIS A 105 14.05 -10.65 0.71
N ARG A 106 14.66 -10.67 1.91
CA ARG A 106 16.04 -10.29 2.24
C ARG A 106 16.41 -8.83 2.02
N VAL A 107 15.46 -7.96 1.78
CA VAL A 107 15.64 -6.50 1.74
C VAL A 107 15.26 -5.95 3.11
N THR A 108 16.17 -5.99 4.07
CA THR A 108 15.89 -5.70 5.49
C THR A 108 16.19 -4.26 5.89
N SER A 109 16.93 -3.51 5.08
CA SER A 109 17.38 -2.15 5.41
C SER A 109 17.27 -1.22 4.20
N ASN A 110 17.42 0.10 4.42
CA ASN A 110 17.35 1.08 3.34
C ASN A 110 18.61 1.12 2.48
N ASP A 111 19.77 1.01 3.10
CA ASP A 111 21.06 1.20 2.43
C ASP A 111 22.02 0.03 2.77
N PRO A 112 22.98 -0.24 1.90
CA PRO A 112 24.05 -1.20 2.17
C PRO A 112 24.88 -0.87 3.42
N PRO A 113 25.71 -1.80 3.93
CA PRO A 113 26.61 -1.56 5.05
C PRO A 113 27.59 -0.43 4.77
N ILE A 114 27.74 0.51 5.70
CA ILE A 114 28.78 1.55 5.60
C ILE A 114 30.11 0.94 6.05
N PRO A 115 31.16 0.94 5.22
CA PRO A 115 32.48 0.47 5.63
C PRO A 115 33.00 1.26 6.83
N ALA A 116 33.71 0.57 7.73
CA ALA A 116 34.32 1.20 8.91
C ALA A 116 35.18 2.41 8.51
N GLY A 117 34.97 3.54 9.19
CA GLY A 117 35.69 4.79 8.94
C GLY A 117 35.22 5.62 7.73
N MET A 118 34.27 5.13 6.94
CA MET A 118 33.71 5.90 5.80
C MET A 118 32.56 6.80 6.28
N LYS A 119 32.58 8.07 5.86
CA LYS A 119 31.48 9.01 6.14
C LYS A 119 30.28 8.72 5.23
N PRO A 120 29.01 8.86 5.73
CA PRO A 120 27.81 8.55 4.95
C PRO A 120 27.75 9.24 3.58
N GLY A 121 28.11 10.53 3.49
CA GLY A 121 28.10 11.26 2.20
C GLY A 121 29.08 10.71 1.18
N ALA A 122 30.30 10.33 1.62
CA ALA A 122 31.30 9.71 0.75
C ALA A 122 30.83 8.29 0.32
N PHE A 123 30.22 7.55 1.23
CA PHE A 123 29.67 6.22 0.95
C PHE A 123 28.61 6.25 -0.14
N HIS A 124 27.62 7.15 -0.04
CA HIS A 124 26.52 7.23 -1.03
C HIS A 124 26.99 7.58 -2.45
N SER A 125 28.21 8.10 -2.61
CA SER A 125 28.83 8.42 -3.90
C SER A 125 29.88 7.38 -4.32
N SER A 126 30.04 6.29 -3.58
CA SER A 126 31.08 5.29 -3.81
C SER A 126 30.59 4.11 -4.65
N PRO A 127 31.51 3.41 -5.37
CA PRO A 127 31.18 2.13 -6.02
C PRO A 127 30.63 1.08 -5.06
N LEU A 128 31.09 1.03 -3.81
CA LEU A 128 30.64 0.09 -2.79
C LEU A 128 29.15 0.25 -2.47
N PHE A 129 28.65 1.48 -2.49
CA PHE A 129 27.20 1.73 -2.34
C PHE A 129 26.42 1.13 -3.50
N GLU A 130 26.87 1.32 -4.73
CA GLU A 130 26.20 0.78 -5.91
C GLU A 130 26.29 -0.75 -5.99
N GLU A 131 27.40 -1.36 -5.58
CA GLU A 131 27.57 -2.82 -5.46
C GLU A 131 26.60 -3.40 -4.42
N GLY A 132 26.48 -2.77 -3.26
CA GLY A 132 25.53 -3.19 -2.24
C GLY A 132 24.07 -3.07 -2.71
N ARG A 133 23.71 -1.98 -3.38
CA ARG A 133 22.36 -1.82 -3.99
C ARG A 133 22.08 -2.86 -5.07
N GLU A 134 23.12 -3.31 -5.78
CA GLU A 134 22.98 -4.41 -6.74
C GLU A 134 22.59 -5.72 -6.07
N VAL A 135 23.19 -6.03 -4.91
CA VAL A 135 22.81 -7.21 -4.11
C VAL A 135 21.37 -7.09 -3.61
N MET A 136 20.97 -5.93 -3.07
CA MET A 136 19.60 -5.68 -2.62
C MET A 136 18.58 -5.86 -3.76
N SER A 137 18.90 -5.36 -4.96
CA SER A 137 18.03 -5.50 -6.13
C SER A 137 17.89 -6.97 -6.56
N LYS A 138 18.97 -7.76 -6.52
CA LYS A 138 18.93 -9.20 -6.80
C LYS A 138 18.08 -9.97 -5.78
N HIS A 139 18.10 -9.57 -4.52
CA HIS A 139 17.22 -10.16 -3.51
C HIS A 139 15.74 -9.94 -3.85
N LEU A 140 15.34 -8.71 -4.22
CA LEU A 140 13.97 -8.44 -4.65
C LEU A 140 13.58 -9.22 -5.90
N GLU A 141 14.44 -9.24 -6.92
CA GLU A 141 14.20 -9.99 -8.17
C GLU A 141 13.96 -11.48 -7.89
N SER A 142 14.77 -12.06 -7.01
CA SER A 142 14.66 -13.47 -6.62
C SER A 142 13.38 -13.79 -5.83
N ALA A 143 12.87 -12.82 -5.07
CA ALA A 143 11.61 -12.96 -4.32
C ALA A 143 10.37 -12.99 -5.23
N GLY A 144 10.46 -12.38 -6.40
CA GLY A 144 9.35 -12.25 -7.35
C GLY A 144 8.31 -11.21 -6.91
N THR A 145 8.10 -10.21 -7.74
CA THR A 145 7.24 -9.07 -7.44
C THR A 145 5.82 -9.22 -8.03
N LEU A 146 4.89 -8.44 -7.52
CA LEU A 146 3.52 -8.39 -8.04
C LEU A 146 3.47 -8.01 -9.54
N PRO A 147 4.21 -6.99 -10.07
CA PRO A 147 4.25 -6.72 -11.51
C PRO A 147 4.73 -7.90 -12.34
N GLN A 148 5.79 -8.60 -11.91
CA GLN A 148 6.30 -9.80 -12.60
C GLN A 148 5.22 -10.89 -12.70
N ARG A 149 4.50 -11.14 -11.60
CA ARG A 149 3.44 -12.17 -11.56
C ARG A 149 2.23 -11.79 -12.39
N LEU A 150 1.78 -10.54 -12.32
CA LEU A 150 0.65 -10.02 -13.09
C LEU A 150 0.91 -10.00 -14.60
N SER A 151 2.17 -9.95 -15.04
CA SER A 151 2.53 -10.02 -16.46
C SER A 151 1.98 -11.27 -17.16
N ALA A 152 1.84 -12.39 -16.44
CA ALA A 152 1.23 -13.64 -16.94
C ALA A 152 -0.25 -13.48 -17.35
N LYS A 153 -0.92 -12.41 -16.89
CA LYS A 153 -2.29 -12.04 -17.26
C LYS A 153 -2.35 -10.82 -18.21
N GLY A 154 -1.21 -10.44 -18.79
CA GLY A 154 -1.13 -9.36 -19.77
C GLY A 154 -1.19 -7.95 -19.19
N TYR A 155 -1.03 -7.80 -17.87
CA TYR A 155 -1.00 -6.47 -17.25
C TYR A 155 0.15 -5.62 -17.78
N LEU A 156 -0.14 -4.37 -18.08
CA LEU A 156 0.85 -3.31 -18.11
C LEU A 156 1.04 -2.77 -16.68
N SER A 157 2.23 -2.33 -16.35
CA SER A 157 2.51 -1.84 -15.00
C SER A 157 3.40 -0.61 -15.03
N LEU A 158 3.02 0.41 -14.24
CA LEU A 158 3.74 1.68 -14.13
C LEU A 158 4.27 1.88 -12.70
N GLN A 159 5.58 2.08 -12.57
CA GLN A 159 6.21 2.54 -11.36
C GLN A 159 6.30 4.07 -11.36
N THR A 160 5.80 4.72 -10.29
CA THR A 160 6.01 6.16 -10.04
C THR A 160 6.41 6.41 -8.59
N GLY A 161 7.06 7.52 -8.34
CA GLY A 161 7.46 7.92 -7.00
C GLY A 161 8.62 7.13 -6.44
N LYS A 162 8.53 6.84 -5.15
CA LYS A 162 9.60 6.22 -4.38
C LYS A 162 9.89 4.78 -4.84
N TRP A 163 11.15 4.54 -5.12
CA TRP A 163 11.67 3.24 -5.50
C TRP A 163 13.16 3.14 -5.16
N TRP A 164 13.55 2.14 -4.40
CA TRP A 164 14.90 2.02 -3.87
C TRP A 164 15.82 1.13 -4.71
N LEU A 165 15.24 0.24 -5.52
CA LEU A 165 15.92 -0.91 -6.07
C LEU A 165 16.28 -0.69 -7.54
N LYS A 166 17.01 0.41 -7.80
CA LYS A 166 17.56 0.79 -9.11
C LYS A 166 16.48 1.07 -10.17
N HIS A 167 16.71 0.66 -11.42
CA HIS A 167 15.78 0.91 -12.53
C HIS A 167 14.43 0.20 -12.29
N PHE A 168 13.33 0.83 -12.68
CA PHE A 168 11.97 0.30 -12.45
C PHE A 168 11.78 -1.12 -12.99
N SER A 169 12.44 -1.45 -14.13
CA SER A 169 12.33 -2.78 -14.74
C SER A 169 12.83 -3.92 -13.84
N ARG A 170 13.72 -3.61 -12.87
CA ARG A 170 14.19 -4.57 -11.87
C ARG A 170 13.05 -5.05 -10.97
N GLY A 171 12.04 -4.21 -10.76
CA GLY A 171 10.78 -4.59 -10.09
C GLY A 171 9.78 -5.30 -10.99
N GLY A 172 10.11 -5.56 -12.26
CA GLY A 172 9.22 -6.19 -13.23
C GLY A 172 8.17 -5.25 -13.84
N PHE A 173 8.28 -3.94 -13.61
CA PHE A 173 7.38 -2.96 -14.22
C PHE A 173 7.65 -2.81 -15.71
N THR A 174 6.59 -2.67 -16.51
CA THR A 174 6.68 -2.43 -17.95
C THR A 174 7.02 -0.97 -18.28
N HIS A 175 6.56 -0.05 -17.42
CA HIS A 175 6.78 1.39 -17.51
C HIS A 175 7.26 1.93 -16.18
N GLY A 176 7.97 3.05 -16.17
CA GLY A 176 8.38 3.65 -14.92
C GLY A 176 9.15 4.93 -15.06
N MET A 177 9.22 5.68 -13.99
CA MET A 177 9.90 6.98 -13.93
C MET A 177 11.30 6.89 -13.34
N THR A 178 11.59 5.87 -12.52
CA THR A 178 12.89 5.72 -11.84
C THR A 178 13.93 5.08 -12.74
N LYS A 179 15.08 5.75 -12.90
CA LYS A 179 16.21 5.27 -13.74
C LYS A 179 17.34 4.64 -12.92
N GLY A 180 17.30 4.73 -11.60
CA GLY A 180 18.28 4.10 -10.72
C GLY A 180 18.75 4.94 -9.54
N GLY A 181 18.34 6.18 -9.43
CA GLY A 181 18.64 7.04 -8.30
C GLY A 181 18.09 6.51 -6.96
N ARG A 182 18.74 6.88 -5.86
CA ARG A 182 18.55 6.25 -4.55
C ARG A 182 17.07 6.24 -4.08
N HIS A 183 16.31 7.29 -4.24
CA HIS A 183 14.91 7.35 -3.78
C HIS A 183 13.88 7.27 -4.92
N GLY A 184 14.32 7.27 -6.17
CA GLY A 184 13.42 7.21 -7.31
C GLY A 184 13.60 8.31 -8.35
N ASP A 185 14.65 9.12 -8.26
CA ASP A 185 15.03 10.20 -9.19
C ASP A 185 13.83 11.01 -9.70
N SER A 186 13.62 11.03 -11.06
CA SER A 186 12.49 11.73 -11.67
C SER A 186 11.12 11.16 -11.26
N GLY A 187 11.07 9.96 -10.67
CA GLY A 187 9.86 9.40 -10.08
C GLY A 187 9.28 10.28 -8.98
N LEU A 188 10.14 11.01 -8.26
CA LEU A 188 9.75 11.88 -7.15
C LEU A 188 9.00 13.16 -7.59
N ASP A 189 8.95 13.45 -8.88
CA ASP A 189 8.14 14.55 -9.43
C ASP A 189 6.64 14.23 -9.40
N ILE A 190 6.27 12.95 -9.34
CA ILE A 190 4.86 12.55 -9.29
C ILE A 190 4.17 13.10 -8.03
N GLY A 191 2.98 13.62 -8.16
CA GLY A 191 2.21 14.25 -7.09
C GLY A 191 2.75 15.64 -6.68
N ARG A 192 4.06 15.85 -6.70
CA ARG A 192 4.68 17.14 -6.34
C ARG A 192 4.66 18.16 -7.49
N LYS A 193 4.87 17.71 -8.73
CA LYS A 193 4.92 18.57 -9.92
C LYS A 193 3.88 18.18 -10.96
N THR A 194 3.57 16.90 -11.09
CA THR A 194 2.69 16.38 -12.13
C THR A 194 2.04 15.07 -11.75
N MET A 195 0.85 14.82 -12.30
CA MET A 195 0.19 13.50 -12.34
C MET A 195 0.15 12.93 -13.77
N GLN A 196 0.63 13.69 -14.75
CA GLN A 196 0.48 13.37 -16.17
C GLN A 196 1.01 12.00 -16.57
N PRO A 197 2.20 11.53 -16.09
CA PRO A 197 2.70 10.19 -16.42
C PRO A 197 1.72 9.05 -16.08
N ILE A 198 0.95 9.19 -15.00
CA ILE A 198 -0.08 8.21 -14.63
C ILE A 198 -1.26 8.30 -15.59
N TYR A 199 -1.69 9.52 -15.94
CA TYR A 199 -2.84 9.73 -16.84
C TYR A 199 -2.55 9.22 -18.25
N ASP A 200 -1.35 9.46 -18.77
CA ASP A 200 -0.90 8.99 -20.08
C ASP A 200 -0.83 7.45 -20.11
N PHE A 201 -0.25 6.85 -19.08
CA PHE A 201 -0.17 5.39 -18.96
C PHE A 201 -1.55 4.72 -18.87
N ILE A 202 -2.48 5.26 -18.08
CA ILE A 202 -3.86 4.75 -18.00
C ILE A 202 -4.53 4.85 -19.38
N GLY A 203 -4.33 5.97 -20.09
CA GLY A 203 -4.82 6.18 -21.45
C GLY A 203 -4.26 5.14 -22.42
N GLU A 204 -2.96 4.88 -22.38
CA GLU A 204 -2.27 3.86 -23.20
C GLU A 204 -2.81 2.46 -22.92
N ALA A 205 -2.87 2.05 -21.65
CA ALA A 205 -3.38 0.74 -21.25
C ALA A 205 -4.84 0.53 -21.70
N THR A 206 -5.68 1.55 -21.54
CA THR A 206 -7.09 1.53 -21.97
C THR A 206 -7.21 1.41 -23.48
N GLN A 207 -6.41 2.16 -24.25
CA GLN A 207 -6.38 2.07 -25.71
C GLN A 207 -5.95 0.68 -26.19
N GLN A 208 -4.99 0.06 -25.50
CA GLN A 208 -4.53 -1.30 -25.79
C GLN A 208 -5.48 -2.39 -25.25
N GLN A 209 -6.55 -2.03 -24.57
CA GLN A 209 -7.49 -2.94 -23.90
C GLN A 209 -6.79 -3.94 -22.96
N LYS A 210 -5.74 -3.47 -22.25
CA LYS A 210 -4.97 -4.25 -21.28
C LYS A 210 -5.30 -3.82 -19.85
N PRO A 211 -5.40 -4.77 -18.90
CA PRO A 211 -5.45 -4.43 -17.49
C PRO A 211 -4.15 -3.78 -17.07
N PHE A 212 -4.20 -2.91 -16.08
CA PHE A 212 -3.02 -2.18 -15.63
C PHE A 212 -2.83 -2.25 -14.11
N LEU A 213 -1.56 -2.09 -13.71
CA LEU A 213 -1.13 -1.83 -12.34
C LEU A 213 -0.43 -0.46 -12.28
N VAL A 214 -0.91 0.44 -11.43
CA VAL A 214 -0.22 1.70 -11.10
C VAL A 214 0.33 1.60 -9.67
N TRP A 215 1.64 1.81 -9.52
CA TRP A 215 2.34 2.02 -8.25
C TRP A 215 2.49 3.54 -8.05
N TYR A 216 1.62 4.12 -7.22
CA TYR A 216 1.63 5.53 -6.88
C TYR A 216 2.20 5.73 -5.47
N ALA A 217 3.49 6.08 -5.38
CA ALA A 217 4.23 6.28 -4.13
C ALA A 217 4.98 7.64 -4.15
N PRO A 218 4.27 8.78 -4.05
CA PRO A 218 4.80 10.12 -4.37
C PRO A 218 5.82 10.67 -3.37
N MET A 219 6.34 9.89 -2.43
CA MET A 219 7.22 10.32 -1.35
C MET A 219 6.61 11.50 -0.56
N MET A 220 5.34 11.39 -0.24
CA MET A 220 4.59 12.33 0.59
C MET A 220 3.82 11.58 1.68
N PRO A 221 3.76 12.13 2.90
CA PRO A 221 4.27 13.41 3.37
C PRO A 221 5.76 13.46 3.79
N HIS A 222 6.61 12.52 3.39
CA HIS A 222 8.03 12.38 3.76
C HIS A 222 8.82 13.71 3.74
N ASP A 223 9.77 13.87 4.66
CA ASP A 223 10.68 15.01 4.70
C ASP A 223 11.63 15.08 3.46
N PRO A 224 12.11 16.27 3.07
CA PRO A 224 11.86 17.59 3.66
C PRO A 224 10.43 18.08 3.41
N HIS A 225 9.79 18.59 4.48
CA HIS A 225 8.43 19.10 4.40
C HIS A 225 8.42 20.46 3.72
N THR A 226 8.05 20.48 2.45
CA THR A 226 7.99 21.66 1.57
C THR A 226 6.61 21.86 0.97
N PRO A 227 5.55 22.00 1.80
CA PRO A 227 4.20 22.13 1.28
C PRO A 227 4.00 23.46 0.55
N PRO A 228 3.05 23.54 -0.38
CA PRO A 228 2.60 24.82 -0.95
C PRO A 228 2.14 25.78 0.16
N LYS A 229 2.49 27.07 0.02
CA LYS A 229 2.15 28.11 1.01
C LYS A 229 0.64 28.12 1.35
N ARG A 230 -0.23 27.98 0.35
CA ARG A 230 -1.69 27.94 0.54
C ARG A 230 -2.17 26.86 1.51
N LEU A 231 -1.46 25.75 1.62
CA LEU A 231 -1.77 24.67 2.56
C LEU A 231 -1.12 24.93 3.91
N LEU A 232 0.13 25.39 3.93
CA LEU A 232 0.84 25.71 5.17
C LEU A 232 0.07 26.77 5.98
N ASP A 233 -0.45 27.82 5.33
CA ASP A 233 -1.20 28.90 5.98
C ASP A 233 -2.45 28.40 6.74
N LYS A 234 -3.01 27.23 6.38
CA LYS A 234 -4.15 26.65 7.09
C LYS A 234 -3.79 26.08 8.47
N TYR A 235 -2.51 25.80 8.71
CA TYR A 235 -2.04 25.03 9.87
C TYR A 235 -1.10 25.81 10.81
N ILE A 236 -0.51 26.91 10.38
CA ILE A 236 0.47 27.67 11.16
C ILE A 236 -0.05 28.01 12.56
N ASP A 237 -1.29 28.50 12.67
CA ASP A 237 -1.88 28.92 13.94
C ASP A 237 -2.54 27.77 14.74
N LYS A 238 -2.58 26.55 14.18
CA LYS A 238 -3.24 25.40 14.79
C LYS A 238 -2.24 24.35 15.29
N ALA A 239 -1.07 24.30 14.66
CA ALA A 239 -0.07 23.29 14.99
C ALA A 239 0.80 23.76 16.17
N PRO A 240 1.33 22.83 16.97
CA PRO A 240 2.17 23.17 18.13
C PRO A 240 3.53 23.78 17.72
N SER A 241 3.92 23.66 16.46
CA SER A 241 5.16 24.26 15.91
C SER A 241 5.14 24.33 14.39
N LEU A 242 6.02 25.15 13.81
CA LEU A 242 6.17 25.26 12.35
C LEU A 242 6.55 23.92 11.67
N PRO A 243 7.45 23.07 12.20
CA PRO A 243 7.71 21.75 11.64
C PRO A 243 6.45 20.86 11.56
N VAL A 244 5.63 20.86 12.61
CA VAL A 244 4.37 20.10 12.63
C VAL A 244 3.36 20.70 11.65
N ALA A 245 3.23 22.03 11.56
CA ALA A 245 2.37 22.68 10.56
C ALA A 245 2.76 22.30 9.13
N LYS A 246 4.06 22.26 8.83
CA LYS A 246 4.57 21.84 7.53
C LYS A 246 4.20 20.37 7.21
N TYR A 247 4.37 19.48 8.17
CA TYR A 247 3.99 18.07 8.01
C TYR A 247 2.48 17.93 7.76
N TRP A 248 1.63 18.56 8.57
CA TRP A 248 0.17 18.53 8.36
C TRP A 248 -0.24 19.03 6.98
N ALA A 249 0.42 20.09 6.51
CA ALA A 249 0.20 20.62 5.17
C ALA A 249 0.68 19.67 4.06
N MET A 250 1.73 18.86 4.29
CA MET A 250 2.16 17.82 3.37
C MET A 250 1.15 16.67 3.30
N VAL A 251 0.51 16.31 4.42
CA VAL A 251 -0.56 15.31 4.47
C VAL A 251 -1.76 15.76 3.62
N GLU A 252 -2.22 17.01 3.79
CA GLU A 252 -3.31 17.55 2.97
C GLU A 252 -2.91 17.64 1.49
N TRP A 253 -1.66 17.99 1.18
CA TRP A 253 -1.18 17.99 -0.21
C TRP A 253 -1.21 16.60 -0.84
N PHE A 254 -0.77 15.58 -0.11
CA PHE A 254 -0.89 14.19 -0.55
C PHE A 254 -2.34 13.81 -0.82
N ASP A 255 -3.27 14.16 0.09
CA ASP A 255 -4.70 13.91 -0.07
C ASP A 255 -5.27 14.52 -1.36
N GLU A 256 -4.87 15.78 -1.68
CA GLU A 256 -5.29 16.43 -2.93
C GLU A 256 -4.86 15.63 -4.17
N THR A 257 -3.64 15.07 -4.16
CA THR A 257 -3.14 14.28 -5.29
C THR A 257 -3.83 12.92 -5.39
N CYS A 258 -4.18 12.31 -4.26
CA CYS A 258 -5.01 11.10 -4.24
C CYS A 258 -6.40 11.40 -4.83
N GLY A 259 -7.01 12.52 -4.45
CA GLY A 259 -8.29 12.97 -5.01
C GLY A 259 -8.23 13.15 -6.53
N ALA A 260 -7.15 13.76 -7.03
CA ALA A 260 -6.95 13.96 -8.48
C ALA A 260 -6.86 12.61 -9.22
N LEU A 261 -6.13 11.62 -8.67
CA LEU A 261 -6.02 10.29 -9.25
C LEU A 261 -7.36 9.54 -9.26
N LEU A 262 -8.09 9.55 -8.14
CA LEU A 262 -9.39 8.91 -8.02
C LEU A 262 -10.42 9.53 -8.97
N LYS A 263 -10.44 10.88 -9.06
CA LYS A 263 -11.29 11.61 -10.00
C LYS A 263 -11.00 11.23 -11.45
N HIS A 264 -9.71 11.10 -11.82
CA HIS A 264 -9.33 10.68 -13.17
C HIS A 264 -9.89 9.29 -13.53
N LEU A 265 -9.82 8.32 -12.59
CA LEU A 265 -10.41 7.00 -12.79
C LEU A 265 -11.94 7.07 -13.00
N ASP A 266 -12.61 7.91 -12.21
CA ASP A 266 -14.06 8.12 -12.32
C ASP A 266 -14.44 8.76 -13.69
N GLU A 267 -13.72 9.80 -14.11
CA GLU A 267 -13.94 10.50 -15.41
C GLU A 267 -13.65 9.61 -16.62
N LYS A 268 -12.77 8.62 -16.49
CA LYS A 268 -12.49 7.62 -17.54
C LYS A 268 -13.46 6.44 -17.53
N GLY A 269 -14.42 6.39 -16.61
CA GLY A 269 -15.35 5.27 -16.48
C GLY A 269 -14.70 3.97 -16.00
N LEU A 270 -13.53 4.06 -15.33
CA LEU A 270 -12.75 2.91 -14.89
C LEU A 270 -13.04 2.48 -13.45
N ARG A 271 -13.82 3.27 -12.70
CA ARG A 271 -14.08 3.10 -11.28
C ARG A 271 -14.51 1.68 -10.89
N GLU A 272 -15.50 1.13 -11.60
CA GLU A 272 -16.13 -0.14 -11.24
C GLU A 272 -15.18 -1.33 -11.39
N ASN A 273 -14.33 -1.33 -12.42
CA ASN A 273 -13.36 -2.39 -12.68
C ASN A 273 -11.92 -2.04 -12.24
N THR A 274 -11.78 -1.18 -11.23
CA THR A 274 -10.47 -0.83 -10.67
C THR A 274 -10.43 -1.10 -9.18
N ILE A 275 -9.50 -1.95 -8.76
CA ILE A 275 -9.13 -2.13 -7.36
C ILE A 275 -8.19 -0.99 -6.97
N VAL A 276 -8.57 -0.21 -5.96
CA VAL A 276 -7.68 0.76 -5.32
C VAL A 276 -7.33 0.25 -3.95
N VAL A 277 -6.04 0.06 -3.68
CA VAL A 277 -5.53 -0.23 -2.34
C VAL A 277 -4.74 0.95 -1.79
N TYR A 278 -4.80 1.15 -0.48
CA TYR A 278 -4.11 2.21 0.24
C TYR A 278 -3.37 1.68 1.46
N VAL A 279 -2.15 2.19 1.69
CA VAL A 279 -1.35 1.97 2.90
C VAL A 279 -0.28 3.07 3.04
N SER A 280 0.23 3.34 4.25
CA SER A 280 1.51 4.02 4.44
C SER A 280 2.64 2.99 4.51
N ASP A 281 3.82 3.31 3.95
CA ASP A 281 4.99 2.42 4.00
C ASP A 281 5.54 2.27 5.43
N ASN A 282 5.47 3.33 6.23
CA ASN A 282 5.71 3.35 7.67
C ASN A 282 5.07 4.60 8.30
N GLY A 283 4.96 4.62 9.62
CA GLY A 283 4.44 5.77 10.34
C GLY A 283 5.51 6.83 10.63
N TRP A 284 5.03 8.02 11.00
CA TRP A 284 5.85 9.19 11.30
C TRP A 284 5.20 10.08 12.35
N ILE A 285 5.94 10.42 13.41
CA ILE A 285 5.56 11.45 14.38
C ILE A 285 6.58 12.57 14.26
N THR A 286 6.16 13.78 13.91
CA THR A 286 7.06 14.91 13.76
C THR A 286 7.56 15.41 15.11
N ASN A 287 8.85 15.43 15.32
CA ASN A 287 9.45 16.10 16.48
C ASN A 287 9.25 17.62 16.32
N PRO A 288 8.54 18.28 17.26
CA PRO A 288 8.16 19.68 17.12
C PRO A 288 9.33 20.68 17.12
N LYS A 289 10.50 20.27 17.64
CA LYS A 289 11.71 21.11 17.70
C LYS A 289 12.60 20.94 16.47
N THR A 290 12.80 19.71 16.02
CA THR A 290 13.78 19.40 14.97
C THR A 290 13.15 19.22 13.59
N GLY A 291 11.84 18.91 13.51
CA GLY A 291 11.15 18.55 12.29
C GLY A 291 11.46 17.14 11.77
N ARG A 292 12.33 16.39 12.46
CA ARG A 292 12.60 14.97 12.17
C ARG A 292 11.60 14.07 12.87
N TYR A 293 11.67 12.76 12.64
CA TYR A 293 10.84 11.81 13.37
C TYR A 293 11.19 11.77 14.86
N ALA A 294 10.15 11.64 15.69
CA ALA A 294 10.26 11.48 17.12
C ALA A 294 10.55 10.02 17.50
N GLU A 295 10.78 9.75 18.77
CA GLU A 295 10.79 8.41 19.34
C GLU A 295 9.43 7.72 19.13
N LYS A 296 9.39 6.40 19.19
CA LYS A 296 8.19 5.57 18.94
C LYS A 296 7.51 5.80 17.57
N SER A 297 8.26 6.25 16.58
CA SER A 297 7.84 6.60 15.24
C SER A 297 8.57 5.74 14.20
N LYS A 298 8.92 6.30 13.02
CA LYS A 298 9.77 5.67 11.99
C LYS A 298 11.00 5.00 12.61
N GLN A 299 11.39 3.83 12.11
CA GLN A 299 12.51 2.99 12.60
C GLN A 299 12.31 2.40 13.99
N SER A 300 11.12 2.49 14.56
CA SER A 300 10.80 1.89 15.86
C SER A 300 9.87 0.70 15.74
N GLN A 301 9.77 -0.05 16.80
CA GLN A 301 8.92 -1.22 16.96
C GLN A 301 7.49 -0.90 17.42
N TYR A 302 7.16 0.39 17.59
CA TYR A 302 5.88 0.86 18.11
C TYR A 302 4.85 1.14 17.01
N ASP A 303 3.57 1.22 17.38
CA ASP A 303 2.47 1.50 16.46
C ASP A 303 2.65 2.84 15.72
N GLY A 304 3.30 3.83 16.34
CA GLY A 304 3.66 5.07 15.67
C GLY A 304 4.57 4.91 14.44
N GLY A 305 5.26 3.78 14.30
CA GLY A 305 6.07 3.44 13.13
C GLY A 305 5.48 2.32 12.25
N LEU A 306 4.63 1.46 12.82
CA LEU A 306 4.20 0.21 12.18
C LEU A 306 2.73 0.20 11.75
N ARG A 307 1.85 0.91 12.47
CA ARG A 307 0.42 0.91 12.19
C ARG A 307 0.10 1.86 11.03
N SER A 308 -0.74 1.40 10.12
CA SER A 308 -1.27 2.16 8.99
C SER A 308 -2.68 1.68 8.69
N PRO A 309 -3.65 2.56 8.41
CA PRO A 309 -4.91 2.09 7.86
C PRO A 309 -4.67 1.38 6.53
N ILE A 310 -5.38 0.27 6.30
CA ILE A 310 -5.37 -0.48 5.05
C ILE A 310 -6.74 -0.37 4.43
N MET A 311 -6.81 0.09 3.18
CA MET A 311 -8.07 0.24 2.46
C MET A 311 -8.05 -0.59 1.19
N LEU A 312 -9.20 -1.16 0.84
CA LEU A 312 -9.42 -1.84 -0.44
C LEU A 312 -10.78 -1.40 -0.99
N ARG A 313 -10.77 -0.61 -2.07
CA ARG A 313 -11.96 -0.22 -2.83
C ARG A 313 -12.05 -1.04 -4.12
N TRP A 314 -13.14 -1.72 -4.30
CA TRP A 314 -13.52 -2.37 -5.57
C TRP A 314 -15.04 -2.38 -5.70
N PRO A 315 -15.67 -1.33 -6.25
CA PRO A 315 -17.12 -1.16 -6.21
C PRO A 315 -17.90 -2.33 -6.77
N ALA A 316 -17.39 -2.98 -7.84
CA ALA A 316 -18.05 -4.15 -8.44
C ALA A 316 -18.11 -5.40 -7.52
N LYS A 317 -17.28 -5.49 -6.47
CA LYS A 317 -17.12 -6.73 -5.68
C LYS A 317 -17.12 -6.52 -4.16
N VAL A 318 -16.79 -5.33 -3.67
CA VAL A 318 -16.54 -5.05 -2.25
C VAL A 318 -17.57 -4.08 -1.71
N GLN A 319 -18.27 -4.48 -0.64
CA GLN A 319 -19.14 -3.59 0.10
C GLN A 319 -18.30 -2.76 1.09
N PRO A 320 -18.47 -1.43 1.10
CA PRO A 320 -17.74 -0.57 2.02
C PRO A 320 -18.05 -0.91 3.48
N ARG A 321 -17.03 -0.99 4.32
CA ARG A 321 -17.16 -1.08 5.76
C ARG A 321 -15.88 -0.69 6.49
N MET A 322 -16.01 -0.08 7.66
CA MET A 322 -14.91 0.08 8.62
C MET A 322 -14.75 -1.17 9.46
N SER A 323 -13.51 -1.64 9.65
CA SER A 323 -13.19 -2.85 10.40
C SER A 323 -12.07 -2.61 11.42
N ASP A 324 -12.19 -3.24 12.59
CA ASP A 324 -11.14 -3.35 13.60
C ASP A 324 -10.44 -4.72 13.59
N GLU A 325 -10.71 -5.54 12.59
CA GLU A 325 -9.96 -6.76 12.32
C GLU A 325 -8.51 -6.42 11.96
N LEU A 326 -7.59 -7.31 12.31
CA LEU A 326 -6.18 -7.14 11.96
C LEU A 326 -5.97 -7.36 10.45
N ALA A 327 -5.27 -6.45 9.81
CA ALA A 327 -4.78 -6.60 8.44
C ALA A 327 -3.30 -6.23 8.35
N THR A 328 -2.62 -6.70 7.32
CA THR A 328 -1.22 -6.34 7.07
C THR A 328 -1.01 -6.02 5.59
N SER A 329 -0.02 -5.19 5.28
CA SER A 329 0.32 -4.88 3.88
C SER A 329 0.75 -6.13 3.08
N LEU A 330 1.12 -7.22 3.75
CA LEU A 330 1.40 -8.52 3.13
C LEU A 330 0.15 -9.14 2.48
N ASP A 331 -1.04 -8.71 2.86
CA ASP A 331 -2.31 -9.19 2.32
C ASP A 331 -2.58 -8.68 0.90
N PHE A 332 -1.91 -7.61 0.47
CA PHE A 332 -2.16 -7.03 -0.85
C PHE A 332 -1.78 -7.98 -1.98
N ALA A 333 -0.57 -8.55 -1.95
CA ALA A 333 -0.13 -9.41 -3.04
C ALA A 333 -1.05 -10.63 -3.24
N PRO A 334 -1.39 -11.45 -2.22
CA PRO A 334 -2.32 -12.55 -2.40
C PRO A 334 -3.73 -12.10 -2.82
N THR A 335 -4.22 -10.96 -2.31
CA THR A 335 -5.52 -10.40 -2.70
C THR A 335 -5.55 -10.01 -4.19
N LEU A 336 -4.55 -9.25 -4.63
CA LEU A 336 -4.49 -8.74 -6.00
C LEU A 336 -4.21 -9.85 -7.02
N LEU A 337 -3.40 -10.85 -6.67
CA LEU A 337 -3.19 -12.04 -7.50
C LEU A 337 -4.48 -12.83 -7.67
N LYS A 338 -5.20 -13.12 -6.57
CA LYS A 338 -6.51 -13.81 -6.63
C LYS A 338 -7.53 -13.02 -7.45
N ALA A 339 -7.59 -11.70 -7.29
CA ALA A 339 -8.47 -10.84 -8.08
C ALA A 339 -8.15 -10.87 -9.57
N ALA A 340 -6.87 -11.04 -9.93
CA ALA A 340 -6.40 -11.20 -11.31
C ALA A 340 -6.51 -12.65 -11.84
N GLY A 341 -7.05 -13.60 -11.07
CA GLY A 341 -7.15 -15.01 -11.44
C GLY A 341 -5.80 -15.73 -11.44
N LEU A 342 -4.93 -15.38 -10.50
CA LEU A 342 -3.63 -16.02 -10.23
C LEU A 342 -3.60 -16.58 -8.80
N GLU A 343 -2.82 -17.66 -8.61
CA GLU A 343 -2.61 -18.20 -7.29
C GLU A 343 -1.41 -17.51 -6.60
N PRO A 344 -1.56 -17.10 -5.33
CA PRO A 344 -0.43 -16.69 -4.50
C PRO A 344 0.57 -17.85 -4.33
N THR A 345 1.84 -17.52 -4.10
CA THR A 345 2.81 -18.57 -3.79
C THR A 345 2.67 -19.05 -2.34
N LYS A 346 3.19 -20.24 -2.05
CA LYS A 346 3.11 -20.85 -0.71
C LYS A 346 3.87 -20.06 0.35
N GLU A 347 4.87 -19.31 -0.08
CA GLU A 347 5.73 -18.47 0.78
C GLU A 347 5.04 -17.17 1.21
N MET A 348 3.97 -16.75 0.53
CA MET A 348 3.22 -15.54 0.90
C MET A 348 2.37 -15.80 2.15
N PRO A 349 2.69 -15.16 3.29
CA PRO A 349 1.96 -15.37 4.54
C PRO A 349 0.65 -14.59 4.63
N GLY A 350 0.44 -13.62 3.73
CA GLY A 350 -0.75 -12.76 3.71
C GLY A 350 -2.02 -13.52 3.37
N LEU A 351 -3.16 -12.98 3.80
CA LEU A 351 -4.49 -13.50 3.48
C LEU A 351 -5.10 -12.72 2.31
N ASN A 352 -6.06 -13.33 1.63
CA ASN A 352 -6.90 -12.61 0.70
C ASN A 352 -7.90 -11.73 1.49
N LEU A 353 -7.79 -10.40 1.38
CA LEU A 353 -8.68 -9.44 2.06
C LEU A 353 -10.15 -9.57 1.63
N LEU A 354 -10.42 -10.24 0.50
CA LEU A 354 -11.78 -10.53 0.03
C LEU A 354 -12.39 -11.77 0.70
N ASP A 355 -11.59 -12.56 1.42
CA ASP A 355 -12.06 -13.68 2.22
C ASP A 355 -12.36 -13.22 3.66
N GLY A 356 -13.58 -12.75 3.89
CA GLY A 356 -14.02 -12.26 5.18
C GLY A 356 -13.91 -13.32 6.29
N THR A 357 -14.05 -14.60 5.97
CA THR A 357 -13.93 -15.70 6.95
C THR A 357 -12.48 -15.84 7.42
N ALA A 358 -11.53 -15.86 6.50
CA ALA A 358 -10.10 -15.94 6.82
C ALA A 358 -9.64 -14.71 7.62
N ILE A 359 -10.09 -13.51 7.23
CA ILE A 359 -9.76 -12.26 7.93
C ILE A 359 -10.33 -12.26 9.36
N SER A 360 -11.60 -12.60 9.55
CA SER A 360 -12.23 -12.65 10.88
C SER A 360 -11.62 -13.72 11.80
N ALA A 361 -11.08 -14.79 11.22
CA ALA A 361 -10.36 -15.84 11.95
C ALA A 361 -8.96 -15.40 12.41
N ARG A 362 -8.34 -14.40 11.74
CA ARG A 362 -7.01 -13.92 12.10
C ARG A 362 -7.02 -13.25 13.48
N LYS A 363 -6.20 -13.76 14.39
CA LYS A 363 -6.01 -13.17 15.72
C LYS A 363 -4.62 -12.57 15.89
N THR A 364 -3.66 -12.98 15.05
CA THR A 364 -2.25 -12.64 15.23
C THR A 364 -1.63 -12.14 13.92
N ILE A 365 -0.80 -11.11 14.05
CA ILE A 365 0.12 -10.62 13.02
C ILE A 365 1.51 -10.48 13.62
N TYR A 366 2.53 -10.50 12.75
CA TYR A 366 3.94 -10.46 13.12
C TYR A 366 4.68 -9.40 12.29
N GLY A 367 5.86 -9.01 12.78
CA GLY A 367 6.78 -8.19 12.03
C GLY A 367 8.15 -8.05 12.71
N GLU A 368 8.99 -7.28 12.06
CA GLU A 368 10.41 -7.17 12.36
C GLU A 368 10.94 -5.78 12.03
N CYS A 369 11.77 -5.23 12.88
CA CYS A 369 12.39 -3.93 12.66
C CYS A 369 13.90 -4.09 12.59
N PHE A 370 14.53 -3.39 11.67
CA PHE A 370 15.93 -3.55 11.32
C PHE A 370 16.71 -2.25 11.49
N THR A 371 18.04 -2.36 11.46
CA THR A 371 18.93 -1.20 11.35
C THR A 371 18.68 -0.45 10.04
N HIS A 372 18.93 0.86 10.04
CA HIS A 372 18.74 1.69 8.84
C HIS A 372 19.61 1.20 7.66
N ASN A 373 20.86 0.86 7.92
CA ASN A 373 21.76 0.26 6.96
C ASN A 373 21.96 -1.22 7.31
N PHE A 374 22.15 -2.05 6.30
CA PHE A 374 22.49 -3.45 6.51
C PHE A 374 23.74 -3.61 7.38
N VAL A 375 23.78 -4.65 8.20
CA VAL A 375 24.99 -5.16 8.83
C VAL A 375 25.66 -6.15 7.88
N ASP A 376 24.89 -7.14 7.37
CA ASP A 376 25.30 -8.06 6.31
C ASP A 376 24.15 -8.21 5.31
N LEU A 377 24.44 -8.00 4.01
CA LEU A 377 23.46 -8.08 2.92
C LEU A 377 22.83 -9.46 2.74
N ASN A 378 23.52 -10.52 3.16
CA ASN A 378 23.11 -11.90 2.94
C ASN A 378 22.53 -12.59 4.17
N VAL A 379 22.65 -11.98 5.35
CA VAL A 379 22.19 -12.53 6.63
C VAL A 379 21.14 -11.60 7.24
N PRO A 380 19.83 -11.81 6.97
CA PRO A 380 18.77 -10.93 7.48
C PRO A 380 18.81 -10.70 8.99
N ALA A 381 19.09 -11.74 9.77
CA ALA A 381 19.17 -11.68 11.22
C ALA A 381 20.25 -10.69 11.75
N SER A 382 21.31 -10.46 10.97
CA SER A 382 22.41 -9.57 11.37
C SER A 382 21.97 -8.12 11.56
N SER A 383 20.98 -7.67 10.80
CA SER A 383 20.45 -6.31 10.84
C SER A 383 19.20 -6.18 11.75
N LEU A 384 18.72 -7.27 12.35
CA LEU A 384 17.52 -7.29 13.16
C LEU A 384 17.72 -6.52 14.46
N LYS A 385 16.80 -5.60 14.78
CA LYS A 385 16.71 -4.88 16.06
C LYS A 385 15.64 -5.49 16.95
N TRP A 386 14.40 -5.63 16.46
CA TRP A 386 13.28 -6.17 17.21
C TRP A 386 12.41 -7.05 16.32
N ARG A 387 11.83 -8.09 16.93
CA ARG A 387 10.64 -8.76 16.42
C ARG A 387 9.43 -8.33 17.23
N TRP A 388 8.29 -8.26 16.61
CA TRP A 388 7.06 -7.91 17.28
C TRP A 388 5.90 -8.78 16.80
N MET A 389 4.88 -8.89 17.63
CA MET A 389 3.60 -9.50 17.27
C MET A 389 2.45 -8.77 17.96
N VAL A 390 1.29 -8.78 17.31
CA VAL A 390 0.02 -8.39 17.92
C VAL A 390 -0.89 -9.60 17.92
N ASP A 391 -1.40 -9.98 19.11
CA ASP A 391 -2.38 -11.04 19.30
C ASP A 391 -3.62 -10.43 19.96
N GLY A 392 -4.72 -10.33 19.22
CA GLY A 392 -5.88 -9.53 19.64
C GLY A 392 -5.50 -8.05 19.80
N TYR A 393 -5.47 -7.56 21.02
CA TYR A 393 -5.02 -6.21 21.37
C TYR A 393 -3.71 -6.21 22.18
N THR A 394 -3.15 -7.38 22.44
CA THR A 394 -1.87 -7.48 23.14
C THR A 394 -0.71 -7.44 22.16
N LYS A 395 0.25 -6.54 22.37
CA LYS A 395 1.46 -6.45 21.55
C LYS A 395 2.67 -6.85 22.37
N LEU A 396 3.46 -7.78 21.82
CA LEU A 396 4.77 -8.19 22.35
C LEU A 396 5.87 -7.65 21.44
N ILE A 397 6.93 -7.15 22.05
CA ILE A 397 8.17 -6.71 21.38
C ILE A 397 9.35 -7.44 22.03
N VAL A 398 10.16 -8.10 21.20
CA VAL A 398 11.34 -8.86 21.65
C VAL A 398 12.59 -8.30 20.98
N PRO A 399 13.57 -7.75 21.73
CA PRO A 399 14.80 -7.23 21.17
C PRO A 399 15.73 -8.35 20.69
N ASN A 400 16.46 -8.09 19.62
CA ASN A 400 17.62 -8.86 19.23
C ASN A 400 18.84 -8.30 19.99
N LYS A 401 19.34 -9.03 20.96
CA LYS A 401 20.42 -8.59 21.85
C LYS A 401 21.73 -8.25 21.14
N ALA A 402 21.96 -8.78 19.94
CA ALA A 402 23.13 -8.43 19.13
C ALA A 402 23.15 -6.95 18.70
N ASN A 403 21.97 -6.39 18.37
CA ASN A 403 21.83 -4.99 17.93
C ASN A 403 21.14 -4.08 18.96
N GLN A 404 20.53 -4.67 19.99
CA GLN A 404 19.83 -3.98 21.07
C GLN A 404 20.18 -4.63 22.43
N PRO A 405 21.44 -4.50 22.90
CA PRO A 405 21.92 -5.22 24.10
C PRO A 405 21.19 -4.79 25.37
N ASP A 406 20.84 -3.51 25.46
CA ASP A 406 20.26 -2.89 26.67
C ASP A 406 18.72 -2.95 26.70
N ASP A 407 18.06 -3.23 25.56
CA ASP A 407 16.59 -3.26 25.48
C ASP A 407 16.04 -4.50 26.21
N SER A 408 14.91 -4.32 26.86
CA SER A 408 14.13 -5.42 27.46
C SER A 408 12.95 -5.83 26.59
N VAL A 409 12.34 -6.97 26.95
CA VAL A 409 11.05 -7.37 26.36
C VAL A 409 9.96 -6.41 26.82
N GLU A 410 9.05 -6.05 25.91
CA GLU A 410 7.95 -5.15 26.16
C GLU A 410 6.62 -5.82 25.83
N LEU A 411 5.59 -5.52 26.64
CA LEU A 411 4.22 -6.01 26.44
C LEU A 411 3.23 -4.86 26.65
N TYR A 412 2.32 -4.67 25.70
CA TYR A 412 1.36 -3.57 25.73
C TYR A 412 -0.07 -4.05 25.49
N ASP A 413 -1.06 -3.37 26.10
CA ASP A 413 -2.47 -3.46 25.76
C ASP A 413 -2.85 -2.29 24.85
N LEU A 414 -2.85 -2.51 23.54
CA LEU A 414 -3.13 -1.47 22.54
C LEU A 414 -4.55 -0.91 22.59
N LYS A 415 -5.48 -1.56 23.33
CA LYS A 415 -6.84 -1.05 23.50
C LYS A 415 -6.91 0.00 24.60
N ALA A 416 -6.24 -0.27 25.72
CA ALA A 416 -6.19 0.62 26.87
C ALA A 416 -5.09 1.67 26.75
N ASP A 417 -4.00 1.33 26.04
CA ASP A 417 -2.78 2.14 25.88
C ASP A 417 -2.32 2.14 24.40
N PRO A 418 -3.02 2.84 23.52
CA PRO A 418 -2.66 2.90 22.09
C PRO A 418 -1.34 3.64 21.82
N SER A 419 -0.79 4.34 22.81
CA SER A 419 0.50 5.06 22.72
C SER A 419 1.69 4.25 23.25
N GLU A 420 1.43 3.04 23.76
CA GLU A 420 2.47 2.11 24.26
C GLU A 420 3.36 2.76 25.37
N GLU A 421 2.71 3.42 26.34
CA GLU A 421 3.40 4.12 27.43
C GLU A 421 3.70 3.21 28.63
N LYS A 422 2.83 2.19 28.86
CA LYS A 422 2.93 1.32 30.05
C LYS A 422 3.35 -0.09 29.65
N ASN A 423 4.62 -0.41 29.83
CA ASN A 423 5.13 -1.78 29.64
C ASN A 423 4.59 -2.71 30.75
N LEU A 424 3.85 -3.76 30.36
CA LEU A 424 3.23 -4.76 31.23
C LEU A 424 4.06 -6.05 31.37
N ALA A 425 5.24 -6.13 30.76
CA ALA A 425 6.02 -7.37 30.68
C ALA A 425 6.37 -7.96 32.05
N ALA A 426 6.73 -7.11 33.02
CA ALA A 426 7.05 -7.53 34.38
C ALA A 426 5.82 -8.12 35.11
N ASP A 427 4.64 -7.51 34.91
CA ASP A 427 3.40 -7.89 35.59
C ASP A 427 2.75 -9.12 34.95
N GLN A 428 3.08 -9.44 33.70
CA GLN A 428 2.46 -10.50 32.88
C GLN A 428 3.48 -11.50 32.29
N ALA A 429 4.41 -11.98 33.11
CA ALA A 429 5.50 -12.85 32.68
C ALA A 429 5.03 -14.16 31.98
N ALA A 430 3.92 -14.74 32.43
CA ALA A 430 3.35 -15.92 31.78
C ALA A 430 2.87 -15.63 30.35
N LYS A 431 2.25 -14.44 30.12
CA LYS A 431 1.81 -14.00 28.79
C LYS A 431 3.00 -13.70 27.88
N VAL A 432 4.04 -13.07 28.41
CA VAL A 432 5.32 -12.85 27.69
C VAL A 432 5.89 -14.19 27.22
N THR A 433 5.95 -15.20 28.10
CA THR A 433 6.47 -16.53 27.75
C THR A 433 5.65 -17.19 26.63
N GLU A 434 4.30 -17.18 26.74
CA GLU A 434 3.40 -17.74 25.72
C GLU A 434 3.60 -17.05 24.35
N MET A 435 3.60 -15.72 24.34
CA MET A 435 3.71 -14.97 23.09
C MET A 435 5.11 -15.06 22.48
N THR A 436 6.17 -15.10 23.30
CA THR A 436 7.53 -15.31 22.81
C THR A 436 7.67 -16.67 22.12
N ALA A 437 7.06 -17.73 22.67
CA ALA A 437 7.05 -19.04 22.01
C ALA A 437 6.34 -19.00 20.64
N LYS A 438 5.23 -18.29 20.50
CA LYS A 438 4.56 -18.09 19.21
C LYS A 438 5.43 -17.29 18.23
N LEU A 439 6.11 -16.24 18.71
CA LEU A 439 6.99 -15.40 17.90
C LEU A 439 8.22 -16.19 17.41
N ASP A 440 8.79 -17.06 18.27
CA ASP A 440 9.92 -17.94 17.91
C ASP A 440 9.49 -19.03 16.93
N ALA A 441 8.27 -19.54 17.03
CA ALA A 441 7.72 -20.49 16.06
C ALA A 441 7.48 -19.88 14.68
N TRP A 442 7.16 -18.56 14.62
CA TRP A 442 7.00 -17.85 13.36
C TRP A 442 8.36 -17.59 12.67
N TRP A 443 9.31 -17.04 13.37
CA TRP A 443 10.68 -16.84 12.90
C TRP A 443 11.64 -16.66 14.08
N LYS A 444 12.63 -17.53 14.17
CA LYS A 444 13.72 -17.45 15.13
C LYS A 444 15.01 -17.14 14.37
N PRO A 445 15.58 -15.90 14.53
CA PRO A 445 16.79 -15.46 13.83
C PRO A 445 18.05 -16.19 14.27
#